data_b6a4166f3d93e61d4d3c7ac1775b8e94
#
_entry.id   b6a4166f3d93e61d4d3c7ac1775b8e94
#
_cell.length_a   1.000
_cell.length_b   1.000
_cell.length_c   1.000
_cell.angle_alpha   90.00
_cell.angle_beta   90.00
_cell.angle_gamma   90.00
#
_symmetry.space_group_name_H-M   'P 1'
#
loop_
_entity.id
_entity.type
_entity.pdbx_description
1 polymer ?
#
loop_
_entity_poly.entity_id
_entity_poly.type
_entity_poly.pdbx_seq_one_letter_code
_entity_poly.pdbx_strand_id
1 'polypeptide(L)'
;MGPYVIDAYRVNHNVLCYGYSITIPRTGRFDVERARSEEIPQKFWSRLQKGEEIEHEGRLLTPDMVLGPDRRGLKVTYCTDTRPVPVIAEYAAGADLFICEGMYGEKEKAAKAREYKHMTFYEAAALAKQANPKQMWLTHYSPSLTKPEEYMEEVRTIFPRAKAARDGWTAELEFDED
;
A
#
# COMPACT_ATOMS: atom_id res chain seq x y z
N MET A 1 0.41 -11.03 15.61
CA MET A 1 0.24 -10.08 14.49
C MET A 1 -0.91 -9.16 14.86
N GLY A 2 -0.77 -7.86 14.68
CA GLY A 2 -1.87 -6.92 14.82
C GLY A 2 -2.93 -7.11 13.72
N PRO A 3 -4.08 -6.48 13.85
CA PRO A 3 -5.09 -6.50 12.81
C PRO A 3 -4.53 -5.88 11.52
N TYR A 4 -4.87 -6.47 10.39
CA TYR A 4 -4.62 -5.88 9.06
C TYR A 4 -5.95 -5.74 8.32
N VAL A 5 -6.02 -4.77 7.43
CA VAL A 5 -7.18 -4.49 6.60
C VAL A 5 -6.82 -4.83 5.16
N ILE A 6 -7.69 -5.57 4.50
CA ILE A 6 -7.57 -5.88 3.07
C ILE A 6 -8.76 -5.25 2.36
N ASP A 7 -8.47 -4.33 1.46
CA ASP A 7 -9.44 -3.76 0.54
C ASP A 7 -9.29 -4.42 -0.83
N ALA A 8 -10.40 -4.80 -1.44
CA ALA A 8 -10.47 -5.28 -2.81
C ALA A 8 -11.20 -4.25 -3.68
N TYR A 9 -10.61 -3.87 -4.81
CA TYR A 9 -11.20 -2.90 -5.72
C TYR A 9 -11.23 -3.44 -7.15
N ARG A 10 -12.35 -3.19 -7.84
CA ARG A 10 -12.53 -3.67 -9.20
C ARG A 10 -11.65 -2.90 -10.18
N VAL A 11 -10.96 -3.63 -11.05
CA VAL A 11 -10.14 -3.09 -12.14
C VAL A 11 -10.73 -3.43 -13.51
N ASN A 12 -10.12 -2.95 -14.60
CA ASN A 12 -10.66 -3.05 -15.95
C ASN A 12 -9.88 -4.06 -16.80
N HIS A 13 -10.37 -5.29 -16.83
CA HIS A 13 -9.85 -6.35 -17.70
C HIS A 13 -10.97 -7.08 -18.46
N ASN A 14 -10.62 -8.05 -19.32
CA ASN A 14 -11.57 -8.84 -20.11
C ASN A 14 -12.41 -9.79 -19.25
N VAL A 15 -11.86 -10.23 -18.14
CA VAL A 15 -12.55 -11.01 -17.11
C VAL A 15 -12.66 -10.17 -15.84
N LEU A 16 -13.44 -10.64 -14.86
CA LEU A 16 -13.57 -9.98 -13.59
C LEU A 16 -12.24 -10.04 -12.83
N CYS A 17 -11.62 -8.89 -12.67
CA CYS A 17 -10.33 -8.73 -11.98
C CYS A 17 -10.42 -7.70 -10.84
N TYR A 18 -9.62 -7.94 -9.82
CA TYR A 18 -9.50 -7.06 -8.65
C TYR A 18 -8.04 -6.72 -8.36
N GLY A 19 -7.82 -5.48 -7.94
CA GLY A 19 -6.64 -5.10 -7.21
C GLY A 19 -6.89 -5.20 -5.72
N TYR A 20 -5.82 -5.22 -4.92
CA TYR A 20 -5.87 -5.37 -3.47
C TYR A 20 -4.97 -4.35 -2.81
N SER A 21 -5.42 -3.81 -1.69
CA SER A 21 -4.60 -3.00 -0.80
C SER A 21 -4.59 -3.63 0.58
N ILE A 22 -3.40 -3.87 1.13
CA ILE A 22 -3.20 -4.45 2.46
C ILE A 22 -2.61 -3.37 3.34
N THR A 23 -3.30 -3.03 4.42
CA THR A 23 -2.86 -2.04 5.39
C THR A 23 -2.66 -2.69 6.75
N ILE A 24 -1.50 -2.47 7.35
CA ILE A 24 -1.22 -2.78 8.75
C ILE A 24 -1.36 -1.46 9.52
N PRO A 25 -2.46 -1.24 10.26
CA PRO A 25 -2.65 -0.01 11.02
C PRO A 25 -1.63 0.07 12.16
N ARG A 26 -1.31 1.29 12.57
CA ARG A 26 -0.42 1.56 13.69
C ARG A 26 -1.10 2.51 14.66
N THR A 27 -1.41 2.01 15.85
CA THR A 27 -2.02 2.80 16.92
C THR A 27 -1.08 3.91 17.41
N GLY A 28 -1.65 4.91 18.04
CA GLY A 28 -0.92 5.98 18.71
C GLY A 28 0.07 5.48 19.75
N ARG A 29 1.04 6.31 20.10
CA ARG A 29 1.94 6.04 21.23
C ARG A 29 1.15 6.09 22.53
N PHE A 30 1.54 5.25 23.49
CA PHE A 30 1.00 5.32 24.85
C PHE A 30 1.40 6.67 25.49
N ASP A 31 0.40 7.37 25.99
CA ASP A 31 0.56 8.67 26.66
C ASP A 31 0.43 8.49 28.17
N VAL A 32 1.59 8.51 28.84
CA VAL A 32 1.67 8.32 30.29
C VAL A 32 0.97 9.45 31.06
N GLU A 33 1.11 10.69 30.60
CA GLU A 33 0.53 11.85 31.27
C GLU A 33 -1.01 11.83 31.15
N ARG A 34 -1.50 11.46 29.98
CA ARG A 34 -2.93 11.28 29.75
C ARG A 34 -3.49 10.12 30.58
N ALA A 35 -2.79 8.97 30.64
CA ALA A 35 -3.19 7.85 31.49
C ALA A 35 -3.25 8.20 32.98
N ARG A 36 -2.33 9.07 33.45
CA ARG A 36 -2.33 9.57 34.82
C ARG A 36 -3.45 10.58 35.07
N SER A 37 -3.67 11.52 34.16
CA SER A 37 -4.75 12.50 34.30
C SER A 37 -6.14 11.88 34.27
N GLU A 38 -6.29 10.77 33.56
CA GLU A 38 -7.51 9.96 33.54
C GLU A 38 -7.62 8.99 34.73
N GLU A 39 -6.67 9.06 35.67
CA GLU A 39 -6.61 8.21 36.89
C GLU A 39 -6.66 6.70 36.57
N ILE A 40 -6.10 6.29 35.42
CA ILE A 40 -6.11 4.88 35.00
C ILE A 40 -5.02 4.09 35.73
N PRO A 41 -5.41 3.02 36.48
CA PRO A 41 -4.44 2.20 37.20
C PRO A 41 -3.39 1.57 36.27
N GLN A 42 -2.12 1.68 36.65
CA GLN A 42 -0.99 1.20 35.84
C GLN A 42 -1.10 -0.28 35.42
N LYS A 43 -1.75 -1.12 36.21
CA LYS A 43 -2.00 -2.54 35.90
C LYS A 43 -2.79 -2.75 34.61
N PHE A 44 -3.53 -1.73 34.12
CA PHE A 44 -4.34 -1.78 32.90
C PHE A 44 -3.64 -1.20 31.66
N TRP A 45 -2.56 -0.44 31.81
CA TRP A 45 -1.90 0.29 30.73
C TRP A 45 -1.52 -0.60 29.56
N SER A 46 -0.86 -1.74 29.83
CA SER A 46 -0.44 -2.68 28.76
C SER A 46 -1.62 -3.31 28.01
N ARG A 47 -2.76 -3.50 28.69
CA ARG A 47 -3.96 -4.08 28.08
C ARG A 47 -4.65 -3.06 27.20
N LEU A 48 -4.82 -1.84 27.69
CA LEU A 48 -5.37 -0.70 26.93
C LEU A 48 -4.48 -0.40 25.71
N GLN A 49 -3.15 -0.40 25.88
CA GLN A 49 -2.22 -0.21 24.75
C GLN A 49 -2.37 -1.27 23.67
N LYS A 50 -2.80 -2.48 24.01
CA LYS A 50 -3.07 -3.58 23.07
C LYS A 50 -4.47 -3.52 22.44
N GLY A 51 -5.27 -2.50 22.78
CA GLY A 51 -6.59 -2.33 22.21
C GLY A 51 -7.73 -2.98 23.03
N GLU A 52 -7.46 -3.45 24.27
CA GLU A 52 -8.51 -4.01 25.10
C GLU A 52 -9.34 -2.90 25.76
N GLU A 53 -10.64 -3.12 25.85
CA GLU A 53 -11.55 -2.34 26.69
C GLU A 53 -11.69 -3.01 28.05
N ILE A 54 -11.71 -2.23 29.15
CA ILE A 54 -11.68 -2.75 30.50
C ILE A 54 -12.73 -2.06 31.34
N GLU A 55 -13.66 -2.83 31.91
CA GLU A 55 -14.57 -2.29 32.92
C GLU A 55 -13.89 -2.33 34.29
N HIS A 56 -13.83 -1.18 34.96
CA HIS A 56 -13.24 -1.06 36.30
C HIS A 56 -14.03 -0.06 37.15
N GLU A 57 -14.55 -0.51 38.29
CA GLU A 57 -15.31 0.30 39.25
C GLU A 57 -16.48 1.06 38.58
N GLY A 58 -17.19 0.41 37.65
CA GLY A 58 -18.32 0.99 36.94
C GLY A 58 -17.95 1.97 35.82
N ARG A 59 -16.65 2.14 35.51
CA ARG A 59 -16.15 2.95 34.40
C ARG A 59 -15.57 2.05 33.32
N LEU A 60 -15.96 2.30 32.07
CA LEU A 60 -15.34 1.68 30.89
C LEU A 60 -14.05 2.44 30.55
N LEU A 61 -12.92 1.75 30.63
CA LEU A 61 -11.62 2.27 30.21
C LEU A 61 -11.35 1.79 28.78
N THR A 62 -11.02 2.73 27.88
CA THR A 62 -10.83 2.48 26.45
C THR A 62 -9.43 2.88 26.00
N PRO A 63 -8.89 2.28 24.91
CA PRO A 63 -7.55 2.57 24.39
C PRO A 63 -7.32 4.06 24.09
N ASP A 64 -8.30 4.76 23.57
CA ASP A 64 -8.21 6.19 23.23
C ASP A 64 -7.97 7.09 24.44
N MET A 65 -8.27 6.62 25.66
CA MET A 65 -7.96 7.33 26.90
C MET A 65 -6.48 7.38 27.23
N VAL A 66 -5.66 6.48 26.63
CA VAL A 66 -4.23 6.33 26.92
C VAL A 66 -3.34 6.37 25.68
N LEU A 67 -3.92 6.46 24.50
CA LEU A 67 -3.17 6.51 23.24
C LEU A 67 -3.23 7.92 22.66
N GLY A 68 -2.12 8.32 22.06
CA GLY A 68 -2.07 9.50 21.20
C GLY A 68 -2.76 9.25 19.86
N PRO A 69 -2.66 10.19 18.91
CA PRO A 69 -3.24 10.03 17.58
C PRO A 69 -2.64 8.82 16.86
N ASP A 70 -3.44 8.19 15.99
CA ASP A 70 -2.98 7.10 15.16
C ASP A 70 -1.79 7.52 14.32
N ARG A 71 -0.83 6.61 14.19
CA ARG A 71 0.38 6.80 13.40
C ARG A 71 0.21 6.16 12.03
N ARG A 72 1.01 6.64 11.08
CA ARG A 72 1.04 6.02 9.76
C ARG A 72 1.41 4.55 9.88
N GLY A 73 0.53 3.68 9.39
CA GLY A 73 0.76 2.24 9.26
C GLY A 73 1.60 1.90 8.04
N LEU A 74 1.70 0.60 7.72
CA LEU A 74 2.29 0.11 6.47
C LEU A 74 1.19 -0.22 5.48
N LYS A 75 1.45 0.06 4.19
CA LYS A 75 0.48 -0.20 3.12
C LYS A 75 1.17 -0.78 1.88
N VAL A 76 0.65 -1.90 1.41
CA VAL A 76 1.04 -2.51 0.13
C VAL A 76 -0.18 -2.55 -0.78
N THR A 77 -0.04 -2.08 -2.01
CA THR A 77 -1.09 -2.18 -3.02
C THR A 77 -0.60 -3.01 -4.20
N TYR A 78 -1.43 -3.93 -4.65
CA TYR A 78 -1.14 -4.84 -5.76
C TYR A 78 -2.26 -4.77 -6.79
N CYS A 79 -1.90 -4.61 -8.07
CA CYS A 79 -2.82 -4.80 -9.17
C CYS A 79 -2.12 -5.41 -10.38
N THR A 80 -2.85 -6.30 -11.06
CA THR A 80 -2.45 -6.95 -12.31
C THR A 80 -3.62 -7.01 -13.27
N ASP A 81 -3.38 -7.38 -14.51
CA ASP A 81 -4.41 -7.60 -15.54
C ASP A 81 -5.44 -6.47 -15.63
N THR A 82 -4.99 -5.26 -15.99
CA THR A 82 -5.89 -4.11 -16.05
C THR A 82 -5.42 -3.00 -16.98
N ARG A 83 -6.38 -2.27 -17.51
CA ARG A 83 -6.14 -0.90 -18.01
C ARG A 83 -5.97 0.08 -16.84
N PRO A 84 -5.27 1.21 -17.05
CA PRO A 84 -5.26 2.29 -16.07
C PRO A 84 -6.68 2.75 -15.76
N VAL A 85 -7.05 2.71 -14.49
CA VAL A 85 -8.30 3.26 -13.98
C VAL A 85 -8.03 4.06 -12.71
N PRO A 86 -8.75 5.18 -12.47
CA PRO A 86 -8.45 6.09 -11.35
C PRO A 86 -8.38 5.42 -9.99
N VAL A 87 -9.25 4.43 -9.74
CA VAL A 87 -9.33 3.69 -8.48
C VAL A 87 -7.99 3.04 -8.08
N ILE A 88 -7.14 2.67 -9.05
CA ILE A 88 -5.82 2.12 -8.76
C ILE A 88 -4.95 3.15 -8.02
N ALA A 89 -4.93 4.39 -8.51
CA ALA A 89 -4.18 5.47 -7.88
C ALA A 89 -4.75 5.84 -6.51
N GLU A 90 -6.06 5.79 -6.33
CA GLU A 90 -6.73 6.04 -5.05
C GLU A 90 -6.28 5.02 -3.99
N TYR A 91 -6.34 3.72 -4.32
CA TYR A 91 -5.89 2.67 -3.40
C TYR A 91 -4.37 2.61 -3.22
N ALA A 92 -3.59 2.98 -4.23
CA ALA A 92 -2.14 3.06 -4.13
C ALA A 92 -1.63 4.33 -3.45
N ALA A 93 -2.52 5.29 -3.14
CA ALA A 93 -2.13 6.57 -2.54
C ALA A 93 -1.32 6.36 -1.26
N GLY A 94 -0.09 6.89 -1.24
CA GLY A 94 0.83 6.82 -0.13
C GLY A 94 1.26 5.40 0.29
N ALA A 95 1.09 4.37 -0.55
CA ALA A 95 1.55 3.02 -0.24
C ALA A 95 3.08 2.97 -0.04
N ASP A 96 3.55 2.10 0.86
CA ASP A 96 4.98 1.84 1.02
C ASP A 96 5.52 1.09 -0.19
N LEU A 97 4.72 0.17 -0.72
CA LEU A 97 5.02 -0.57 -1.94
C LEU A 97 3.77 -0.65 -2.82
N PHE A 98 3.89 -0.21 -4.06
CA PHE A 98 2.90 -0.39 -5.11
C PHE A 98 3.42 -1.39 -6.13
N ILE A 99 2.82 -2.57 -6.20
CA ILE A 99 3.12 -3.62 -7.18
C ILE A 99 2.07 -3.52 -8.27
N CYS A 100 2.49 -3.25 -9.49
CA CYS A 100 1.60 -2.98 -10.62
C CYS A 100 2.05 -3.75 -11.85
N GLU A 101 1.08 -4.20 -12.64
CA GLU A 101 1.41 -4.70 -13.95
C GLU A 101 2.12 -3.64 -14.81
N GLY A 102 2.96 -4.11 -15.71
CA GLY A 102 3.49 -3.37 -16.84
C GLY A 102 3.77 -4.38 -17.93
N MET A 103 2.75 -4.73 -18.70
CA MET A 103 2.87 -5.78 -19.73
C MET A 103 3.85 -5.40 -20.82
N TYR A 104 3.93 -4.12 -21.19
CA TYR A 104 4.71 -3.64 -22.32
C TYR A 104 5.65 -2.51 -21.94
N GLY A 105 6.95 -2.69 -22.24
CA GLY A 105 7.97 -1.65 -22.10
C GLY A 105 7.96 -0.64 -23.26
N GLU A 106 7.60 -1.10 -24.46
CA GLU A 106 7.62 -0.31 -25.68
C GLU A 106 6.40 0.62 -25.79
N LYS A 107 6.63 1.91 -26.07
CA LYS A 107 5.56 2.91 -26.25
C LYS A 107 4.63 2.59 -27.41
N GLU A 108 5.19 2.04 -28.48
CA GLU A 108 4.49 1.65 -29.71
C GLU A 108 3.43 0.57 -29.43
N LYS A 109 3.61 -0.20 -28.37
CA LYS A 109 2.64 -1.23 -27.95
C LYS A 109 1.43 -0.67 -27.17
N ALA A 110 1.30 0.64 -27.02
CA ALA A 110 0.15 1.25 -26.32
C ALA A 110 -1.21 0.89 -26.94
N ALA A 111 -1.29 0.72 -28.27
CA ALA A 111 -2.50 0.25 -28.95
C ALA A 111 -2.82 -1.20 -28.54
N LYS A 112 -1.81 -2.06 -28.52
CA LYS A 112 -1.92 -3.46 -28.10
C LYS A 112 -2.30 -3.57 -26.62
N ALA A 113 -1.70 -2.74 -25.76
CA ALA A 113 -2.07 -2.68 -24.35
C ALA A 113 -3.56 -2.35 -24.15
N ARG A 114 -4.10 -1.42 -24.94
CA ARG A 114 -5.54 -1.11 -24.93
C ARG A 114 -6.41 -2.28 -25.41
N GLU A 115 -6.02 -2.91 -26.49
CA GLU A 115 -6.76 -4.04 -27.10
C GLU A 115 -6.88 -5.22 -26.10
N TYR A 116 -5.78 -5.59 -25.44
CA TYR A 116 -5.74 -6.72 -24.51
C TYR A 116 -6.04 -6.34 -23.07
N LYS A 117 -6.35 -5.06 -22.80
CA LYS A 117 -6.65 -4.50 -21.48
C LYS A 117 -5.52 -4.67 -20.47
N HIS A 118 -4.32 -4.35 -20.88
CA HIS A 118 -3.12 -4.24 -20.05
C HIS A 118 -2.55 -2.82 -20.09
N MET A 119 -1.44 -2.59 -19.39
CA MET A 119 -0.74 -1.32 -19.33
C MET A 119 0.65 -1.39 -19.96
N THR A 120 1.11 -0.23 -20.46
CA THR A 120 2.53 0.02 -20.66
C THR A 120 3.19 0.43 -19.35
N PHE A 121 4.52 0.32 -19.28
CA PHE A 121 5.31 0.83 -18.15
C PHE A 121 5.05 2.31 -17.85
N TYR A 122 4.84 3.10 -18.89
CA TYR A 122 4.59 4.55 -18.79
C TYR A 122 3.23 4.86 -18.18
N GLU A 123 2.21 4.09 -18.54
CA GLU A 123 0.87 4.21 -17.97
C GLU A 123 0.87 3.82 -16.49
N ALA A 124 1.57 2.74 -16.13
CA ALA A 124 1.74 2.32 -14.74
C ALA A 124 2.53 3.38 -13.93
N ALA A 125 3.60 3.94 -14.51
CA ALA A 125 4.37 5.01 -13.87
C ALA A 125 3.55 6.30 -13.68
N ALA A 126 2.63 6.61 -14.59
CA ALA A 126 1.72 7.74 -14.45
C ALA A 126 0.74 7.54 -13.28
N LEU A 127 0.22 6.33 -13.07
CA LEU A 127 -0.57 5.99 -11.89
C LEU A 127 0.25 6.12 -10.61
N ALA A 128 1.50 5.63 -10.61
CA ALA A 128 2.39 5.77 -9.46
C ALA A 128 2.74 7.24 -9.17
N LYS A 129 2.92 8.08 -10.20
CA LYS A 129 3.12 9.53 -10.03
C LYS A 129 1.92 10.18 -9.33
N GLN A 130 0.71 9.80 -9.70
CA GLN A 130 -0.53 10.29 -9.09
C GLN A 130 -0.69 9.79 -7.65
N ALA A 131 -0.44 8.51 -7.40
CA ALA A 131 -0.59 7.86 -6.09
C ALA A 131 0.55 8.21 -5.11
N ASN A 132 1.73 8.55 -5.61
CA ASN A 132 2.95 8.85 -4.86
C ASN A 132 3.33 7.80 -3.79
N PRO A 133 3.41 6.49 -4.13
CA PRO A 133 3.90 5.47 -3.21
C PRO A 133 5.39 5.68 -2.88
N LYS A 134 5.90 5.08 -1.80
CA LYS A 134 7.34 5.13 -1.48
C LYS A 134 8.20 4.43 -2.55
N GLN A 135 7.69 3.35 -3.16
CA GLN A 135 8.31 2.69 -4.30
C GLN A 135 7.26 1.96 -5.15
N MET A 136 7.58 1.75 -6.42
CA MET A 136 6.76 0.96 -7.35
C MET A 136 7.58 -0.19 -7.94
N TRP A 137 6.98 -1.37 -7.98
CA TRP A 137 7.49 -2.53 -8.68
C TRP A 137 6.61 -2.84 -9.87
N LEU A 138 7.21 -2.83 -11.07
CA LEU A 138 6.57 -3.33 -12.28
C LEU A 138 6.71 -4.85 -12.31
N THR A 139 5.65 -5.52 -12.71
CA THR A 139 5.55 -6.98 -12.83
C THR A 139 4.70 -7.36 -14.04
N HIS A 140 4.38 -8.64 -14.21
CA HIS A 140 3.46 -9.14 -15.23
C HIS A 140 3.87 -8.77 -16.68
N TYR A 141 5.14 -8.98 -17.00
CA TYR A 141 5.68 -8.65 -18.32
C TYR A 141 5.17 -9.59 -19.41
N SER A 142 5.01 -9.06 -20.62
CA SER A 142 4.79 -9.89 -21.80
C SER A 142 5.93 -10.91 -21.94
N PRO A 143 5.62 -12.17 -22.27
CA PRO A 143 6.66 -13.18 -22.54
C PRO A 143 7.69 -12.75 -23.61
N SER A 144 7.32 -11.82 -24.50
CA SER A 144 8.23 -11.24 -25.50
C SER A 144 9.16 -10.16 -24.93
N LEU A 145 8.92 -9.68 -23.71
CA LEU A 145 9.72 -8.63 -23.07
C LEU A 145 10.82 -9.27 -22.21
N THR A 146 11.96 -9.53 -22.81
CA THR A 146 13.07 -10.25 -22.15
C THR A 146 13.96 -9.36 -21.29
N LYS A 147 13.96 -8.04 -21.52
CA LYS A 147 14.84 -7.08 -20.86
C LYS A 147 14.07 -5.84 -20.39
N PRO A 148 13.25 -5.95 -19.35
CA PRO A 148 12.44 -4.83 -18.87
C PRO A 148 13.28 -3.62 -18.42
N GLU A 149 14.51 -3.83 -17.96
CA GLU A 149 15.40 -2.76 -17.52
C GLU A 149 15.78 -1.75 -18.63
N GLU A 150 15.74 -2.14 -19.89
CA GLU A 150 16.07 -1.24 -21.01
C GLU A 150 15.11 -0.02 -21.11
N TYR A 151 13.92 -0.13 -20.55
CA TYR A 151 12.90 0.93 -20.56
C TYR A 151 12.90 1.78 -19.28
N MET A 152 13.61 1.34 -18.25
CA MET A 152 13.47 1.93 -16.91
C MET A 152 14.08 3.32 -16.76
N GLU A 153 15.07 3.69 -17.58
CA GLU A 153 15.61 5.04 -17.58
C GLU A 153 14.52 6.07 -17.88
N GLU A 154 13.77 5.82 -18.94
CA GLU A 154 12.67 6.70 -19.33
C GLU A 154 11.48 6.65 -18.35
N VAL A 155 11.10 5.47 -17.88
CA VAL A 155 10.05 5.27 -16.88
C VAL A 155 10.34 6.07 -15.60
N ARG A 156 11.58 6.09 -15.17
CA ARG A 156 12.04 6.84 -13.98
C ARG A 156 11.96 8.37 -14.16
N THR A 157 11.87 8.87 -15.39
CA THR A 157 11.56 10.30 -15.60
C THR A 157 10.14 10.65 -15.19
N ILE A 158 9.20 9.68 -15.23
CA ILE A 158 7.81 9.86 -14.81
C ILE A 158 7.68 9.60 -13.30
N PHE A 159 8.21 8.46 -12.83
CA PHE A 159 8.23 8.08 -11.44
C PHE A 159 9.62 7.53 -11.02
N PRO A 160 10.46 8.34 -10.37
CA PRO A 160 11.87 8.00 -10.10
C PRO A 160 12.09 6.73 -9.28
N ARG A 161 11.11 6.35 -8.44
CA ARG A 161 11.19 5.19 -7.55
C ARG A 161 10.60 3.91 -8.16
N ALA A 162 10.49 3.85 -9.49
CA ALA A 162 10.06 2.67 -10.23
C ALA A 162 11.20 1.66 -10.40
N LYS A 163 10.87 0.38 -10.24
CA LYS A 163 11.79 -0.75 -10.45
C LYS A 163 11.11 -1.81 -11.31
N ALA A 164 11.86 -2.39 -12.25
CA ALA A 164 11.44 -3.60 -12.95
C ALA A 164 11.72 -4.81 -12.05
N ALA A 165 10.70 -5.30 -11.36
CA ALA A 165 10.85 -6.41 -10.43
C ALA A 165 11.01 -7.74 -11.14
N ARG A 166 11.52 -8.73 -10.42
CA ARG A 166 11.72 -10.10 -10.89
C ARG A 166 11.11 -11.07 -9.88
N ASP A 167 10.74 -12.24 -10.35
CA ASP A 167 10.26 -13.31 -9.49
C ASP A 167 11.27 -13.61 -8.37
N GLY A 168 10.77 -13.81 -7.18
CA GLY A 168 11.60 -14.04 -5.98
C GLY A 168 12.15 -12.79 -5.31
N TRP A 169 11.88 -11.57 -5.82
CA TRP A 169 12.24 -10.36 -5.09
C TRP A 169 11.42 -10.23 -3.81
N THR A 170 12.09 -9.76 -2.77
CA THR A 170 11.49 -9.46 -1.47
C THR A 170 11.75 -8.02 -1.08
N ALA A 171 10.86 -7.45 -0.27
CA ALA A 171 11.05 -6.15 0.37
C ALA A 171 10.69 -6.27 1.85
N GLU A 172 11.53 -5.71 2.70
CA GLU A 172 11.18 -5.45 4.08
C GLU A 172 10.62 -4.03 4.17
N LEU A 173 9.47 -3.91 4.83
CA LEU A 173 8.80 -2.63 5.05
C LEU A 173 8.80 -2.37 6.54
N GLU A 174 9.29 -1.21 6.92
CA GLU A 174 9.39 -0.77 8.30
C GLU A 174 8.49 0.43 8.53
N PHE A 175 8.00 0.56 9.76
CA PHE A 175 7.29 1.76 10.17
C PHE A 175 8.24 2.96 10.15
N ASP A 176 7.73 4.09 9.70
CA ASP A 176 8.47 5.34 9.79
C ASP A 176 8.85 5.60 11.27
N GLU A 177 10.10 6.02 11.50
CA GLU A 177 10.49 6.54 12.82
C GLU A 177 9.75 7.87 13.06
N ASP A 178 9.19 7.99 14.27
CA ASP A 178 8.48 9.20 14.72
C ASP A 178 9.45 10.19 15.37
#